data_4bcd1df8cabbff5b4704e386f14817ff
#
_entry.id   4bcd1df8cabbff5b4704e386f14817ff
#
_cell.length_a   1.000
_cell.length_b   1.000
_cell.length_c   1.000
_cell.angle_alpha   90.00
_cell.angle_beta   90.00
_cell.angle_gamma   90.00
#
_symmetry.space_group_name_H-M   'P 1'
#
loop_
_entity.id
_entity.type
_entity.pdbx_description
1 polymer ?
#
loop_
_entity_poly.entity_id
_entity_poly.type
_entity_poly.pdbx_seq_one_letter_code
_entity_poly.pdbx_strand_id
1 'polypeptide(L)'
;MALTLSGTNGVVGAGFTVDASGVSVTAGVGTFGSLAAPAAGLTGALPALNAASLTQIPAANIVGLATAGFERSGGFPQGITMANRWHLTGNFNLSNAATYYTITGTWQESTASGYNSGKLGSSMTESSGVFTFPSTGIYYIVYDCLTGTSNDQLNMWSYITVGSDNTSTNYMSVMASSGDSGTMNTVTHSALLDVTNTSTQKVFVRGYAASTGCYVSGNSDGNRTRVTFIRLGDT
;
A
#
# COMPACT_ATOMS: atom_id res chain seq x y z
N MET A 1 59.38 -13.75 35.57
CA MET A 1 60.13 -13.21 34.43
C MET A 1 59.29 -12.07 33.85
N ALA A 2 59.73 -10.86 33.88
CA ALA A 2 58.99 -9.74 33.30
C ALA A 2 59.29 -9.67 31.79
N LEU A 3 58.28 -9.66 30.95
CA LEU A 3 58.46 -9.43 29.50
C LEU A 3 58.60 -7.92 29.30
N THR A 4 59.80 -7.46 28.96
CA THR A 4 60.02 -6.07 28.61
C THR A 4 59.96 -5.95 27.09
N LEU A 5 58.93 -5.32 26.58
CA LEU A 5 58.84 -4.93 25.18
C LEU A 5 59.50 -3.56 25.01
N SER A 6 60.73 -3.54 24.57
CA SER A 6 61.48 -2.31 24.29
C SER A 6 61.45 -2.00 22.82
N GLY A 7 60.79 -0.96 22.48
CA GLY A 7 60.75 -0.35 21.16
C GLY A 7 60.15 1.04 21.30
N THR A 8 60.22 1.86 20.28
CA THR A 8 59.68 3.23 20.26
C THR A 8 58.17 3.27 20.60
N ASN A 9 57.53 2.12 20.70
CA ASN A 9 56.09 1.96 21.01
C ASN A 9 55.86 0.89 22.08
N GLY A 10 56.71 0.79 23.12
CA GLY A 10 56.59 -0.17 24.21
C GLY A 10 55.32 0.05 25.03
N VAL A 11 54.83 -1.02 25.68
CA VAL A 11 53.67 -0.97 26.61
C VAL A 11 54.14 -0.27 27.89
N VAL A 12 53.65 0.93 28.16
CA VAL A 12 53.94 1.70 29.36
C VAL A 12 52.66 2.12 30.02
N GLY A 13 52.40 1.69 31.27
CA GLY A 13 51.35 2.25 32.09
C GLY A 13 50.77 1.29 33.12
N ALA A 14 50.47 1.83 34.29
CA ALA A 14 49.65 1.16 35.29
C ALA A 14 48.21 1.06 34.76
N GLY A 15 47.73 -0.15 34.51
CA GLY A 15 46.37 -0.36 34.01
C GLY A 15 46.28 -1.18 32.71
N PHE A 16 47.42 -1.65 32.20
CA PHE A 16 47.49 -2.58 31.08
C PHE A 16 48.06 -3.93 31.55
N THR A 17 47.32 -4.98 31.47
CA THR A 17 47.76 -6.31 31.86
C THR A 17 47.52 -7.28 30.69
N VAL A 18 48.52 -8.10 30.39
CA VAL A 18 48.40 -9.25 29.48
C VAL A 18 48.72 -10.51 30.25
N ASP A 19 47.81 -11.39 30.42
CA ASP A 19 47.96 -12.68 31.09
C ASP A 19 47.22 -13.79 30.35
N ALA A 20 47.13 -14.98 30.96
CA ALA A 20 46.43 -16.11 30.36
C ALA A 20 44.90 -15.88 30.16
N SER A 21 44.30 -14.87 30.81
CA SER A 21 42.91 -14.48 30.65
C SER A 21 42.69 -13.42 29.57
N GLY A 22 43.76 -12.84 29.02
CA GLY A 22 43.67 -11.88 27.94
C GLY A 22 44.38 -10.54 28.20
N VAL A 23 43.88 -9.49 27.58
CA VAL A 23 44.37 -8.11 27.70
C VAL A 23 43.36 -7.31 28.52
N SER A 24 43.80 -6.78 29.66
CA SER A 24 42.99 -5.90 30.50
C SER A 24 43.53 -4.47 30.45
N VAL A 25 42.69 -3.52 30.06
CA VAL A 25 42.91 -2.08 30.16
C VAL A 25 41.99 -1.51 31.21
N THR A 26 42.48 -1.31 32.42
CA THR A 26 41.68 -0.86 33.55
C THR A 26 41.63 0.68 33.70
N ALA A 27 42.50 1.39 32.98
CA ALA A 27 42.49 2.85 32.94
C ALA A 27 42.89 3.34 31.56
N GLY A 28 42.14 4.27 31.02
CA GLY A 28 42.39 4.86 29.70
C GLY A 28 41.58 4.23 28.57
N VAL A 29 41.96 4.56 27.34
CA VAL A 29 41.31 4.08 26.11
C VAL A 29 42.27 3.15 25.37
N GLY A 30 41.79 1.91 25.10
CA GLY A 30 42.48 0.99 24.20
C GLY A 30 42.12 1.32 22.74
N THR A 31 43.11 1.67 21.93
CA THR A 31 42.94 1.85 20.50
C THR A 31 43.51 0.63 19.77
N PHE A 32 42.62 -0.10 19.09
CA PHE A 32 43.01 -1.25 18.29
C PHE A 32 42.78 -0.93 16.80
N GLY A 33 43.79 -1.17 15.95
CA GLY A 33 43.62 -1.03 14.50
C GLY A 33 42.63 -2.05 13.91
N SER A 34 42.56 -3.24 14.53
CA SER A 34 41.51 -4.24 14.31
C SER A 34 41.36 -5.09 15.57
N LEU A 35 40.13 -5.44 15.91
CA LEU A 35 39.80 -6.36 17.00
C LEU A 35 38.99 -7.53 16.43
N ALA A 36 39.59 -8.70 16.42
CA ALA A 36 38.89 -9.94 16.10
C ALA A 36 38.47 -10.59 17.42
N ALA A 37 37.25 -10.33 17.87
CA ALA A 37 36.66 -10.96 19.07
C ALA A 37 35.32 -11.56 18.74
N PRO A 38 34.94 -12.71 19.32
CA PRO A 38 33.56 -13.18 19.22
C PRO A 38 32.60 -12.12 19.77
N ALA A 39 31.52 -11.84 19.06
CA ALA A 39 30.53 -10.82 19.46
C ALA A 39 29.96 -11.04 20.88
N ALA A 40 29.91 -12.30 21.32
CA ALA A 40 29.47 -12.69 22.66
C ALA A 40 30.39 -12.18 23.80
N GLY A 41 31.64 -11.83 23.47
CA GLY A 41 32.60 -11.28 24.42
C GLY A 41 32.60 -9.74 24.52
N LEU A 42 31.83 -9.06 23.68
CA LEU A 42 31.72 -7.61 23.71
C LEU A 42 30.58 -7.21 24.64
N THR A 43 30.90 -6.78 25.84
CA THR A 43 29.93 -6.31 26.84
C THR A 43 30.10 -4.82 27.11
N GLY A 44 29.01 -4.11 27.34
CA GLY A 44 28.98 -2.68 27.60
C GLY A 44 28.35 -1.86 26.48
N ALA A 45 28.13 -0.57 26.75
CA ALA A 45 27.62 0.37 25.76
C ALA A 45 28.72 0.66 24.71
N LEU A 46 28.48 0.30 23.47
CA LEU A 46 29.30 0.80 22.37
C LEU A 46 29.04 2.31 22.22
N PRO A 47 30.10 3.15 22.11
CA PRO A 47 29.91 4.55 21.76
C PRO A 47 29.10 4.61 20.44
N ALA A 48 28.44 5.74 20.18
CA ALA A 48 27.67 5.95 18.96
C ALA A 48 28.53 5.66 17.72
N LEU A 49 28.54 4.42 17.29
CA LEU A 49 29.24 3.96 16.10
C LEU A 49 28.36 4.17 14.90
N ASN A 50 28.94 4.69 13.84
CA ASN A 50 28.31 4.63 12.53
C ASN A 50 28.12 3.14 12.17
N ALA A 51 26.87 2.67 12.25
CA ALA A 51 26.52 1.27 11.99
C ALA A 51 26.68 0.85 10.51
N ALA A 52 27.15 1.73 9.63
CA ALA A 52 27.30 1.46 8.20
C ALA A 52 28.22 0.26 7.89
N SER A 53 29.11 -0.12 8.84
CA SER A 53 29.99 -1.27 8.71
C SER A 53 29.57 -2.50 9.52
N LEU A 54 28.43 -2.45 10.20
CA LEU A 54 27.90 -3.59 10.93
C LEU A 54 27.13 -4.49 9.96
N THR A 55 27.75 -5.56 9.53
CA THR A 55 27.13 -6.58 8.66
C THR A 55 26.80 -7.83 9.47
N GLN A 56 25.70 -8.52 9.10
CA GLN A 56 25.29 -9.81 9.68
C GLN A 56 24.96 -9.78 11.18
N ILE A 57 24.23 -8.78 11.66
CA ILE A 57 23.65 -8.81 13.01
C ILE A 57 22.41 -9.72 12.97
N PRO A 58 22.39 -10.85 13.70
CA PRO A 58 21.19 -11.68 13.77
C PRO A 58 20.02 -10.87 14.34
N ALA A 59 18.87 -10.90 13.70
CA ALA A 59 17.69 -10.15 14.11
C ALA A 59 17.25 -10.43 15.56
N ALA A 60 17.50 -11.67 16.05
CA ALA A 60 17.22 -12.07 17.43
C ALA A 60 18.05 -11.30 18.48
N ASN A 61 19.17 -10.69 18.09
CA ASN A 61 20.07 -9.98 19.00
C ASN A 61 19.81 -8.46 19.03
N ILE A 62 18.82 -7.99 18.26
CA ILE A 62 18.45 -6.58 18.23
C ILE A 62 17.33 -6.36 19.24
N VAL A 63 17.70 -6.05 20.50
CA VAL A 63 16.75 -5.81 21.59
C VAL A 63 16.64 -4.30 21.82
N GLY A 64 15.42 -3.80 21.96
CA GLY A 64 15.19 -2.38 22.26
C GLY A 64 15.21 -1.46 21.05
N LEU A 65 14.71 -1.92 19.95
CA LEU A 65 14.50 -1.11 18.74
C LEU A 65 13.67 0.12 19.03
N ALA A 66 14.26 1.29 18.81
CA ALA A 66 13.48 2.50 18.64
C ALA A 66 12.54 2.29 17.43
N THR A 67 11.24 2.48 17.67
CA THR A 67 10.17 2.31 16.66
C THR A 67 10.26 3.29 15.47
N ALA A 68 11.17 4.25 15.54
CA ALA A 68 11.43 5.19 14.46
C ALA A 68 12.83 4.93 13.90
N GLY A 69 12.92 4.36 12.71
CA GLY A 69 14.17 4.33 11.94
C GLY A 69 14.76 2.99 11.56
N PHE A 70 14.04 1.87 11.77
CA PHE A 70 14.47 0.62 11.16
C PHE A 70 13.87 0.49 9.77
N GLU A 71 14.53 1.13 8.81
CA GLU A 71 14.24 0.90 7.40
C GLU A 71 15.19 -0.18 6.87
N ARG A 72 14.63 -1.29 6.44
CA ARG A 72 15.31 -2.22 5.56
C ARG A 72 15.66 -1.47 4.27
N SER A 73 16.89 -1.60 3.77
CA SER A 73 17.20 -1.20 2.38
C SER A 73 16.23 -1.93 1.44
N GLY A 74 15.20 -1.20 0.98
CA GLY A 74 14.06 -1.75 0.28
C GLY A 74 12.74 -1.65 1.06
N GLY A 75 12.76 -1.04 2.26
CA GLY A 75 11.59 -0.74 3.12
C GLY A 75 10.67 -1.93 3.36
N PHE A 76 10.29 -2.18 4.61
CA PHE A 76 8.98 -2.81 4.81
C PHE A 76 7.97 -1.71 4.60
N PRO A 77 7.05 -1.80 3.64
CA PRO A 77 5.93 -0.89 3.61
C PRO A 77 5.16 -1.09 4.91
N GLN A 78 5.30 -0.14 5.82
CA GLN A 78 4.59 -0.14 7.09
C GLN A 78 3.14 0.21 6.80
N GLY A 79 2.30 -0.82 6.66
CA GLY A 79 0.88 -0.64 6.44
C GLY A 79 0.48 -0.35 4.99
N ILE A 80 -0.67 0.28 4.83
CA ILE A 80 -1.24 0.62 3.53
C ILE A 80 -0.46 1.78 2.91
N THR A 81 0.14 1.55 1.73
CA THR A 81 0.99 2.53 1.03
C THR A 81 0.25 3.29 -0.07
N MET A 82 -0.92 2.80 -0.48
CA MET A 82 -1.76 3.43 -1.49
C MET A 82 -3.23 3.24 -1.15
N ALA A 83 -3.95 4.35 -1.13
CA ALA A 83 -5.41 4.37 -1.09
C ALA A 83 -5.91 5.61 -1.81
N ASN A 84 -6.87 5.45 -2.70
CA ASN A 84 -7.54 6.57 -3.33
C ASN A 84 -8.99 6.23 -3.67
N ARG A 85 -9.77 7.28 -3.89
CA ARG A 85 -11.18 7.17 -4.24
C ARG A 85 -11.49 8.02 -5.46
N TRP A 86 -12.31 7.48 -6.32
CA TRP A 86 -12.87 8.15 -7.48
C TRP A 86 -14.39 8.20 -7.36
N HIS A 87 -15.00 9.27 -7.79
CA HIS A 87 -16.45 9.42 -7.83
C HIS A 87 -16.94 9.86 -9.20
N LEU A 88 -18.15 9.48 -9.53
CA LEU A 88 -18.84 9.87 -10.75
C LEU A 88 -19.43 11.28 -10.56
N THR A 89 -19.08 12.23 -11.42
CA THR A 89 -19.47 13.64 -11.26
C THR A 89 -20.84 13.99 -11.83
N GLY A 90 -21.45 13.11 -12.63
CA GLY A 90 -22.77 13.29 -13.20
C GLY A 90 -23.46 11.95 -13.45
N ASN A 91 -24.77 11.96 -13.67
CA ASN A 91 -25.52 10.74 -13.95
C ASN A 91 -25.05 10.09 -15.25
N PHE A 92 -24.95 8.78 -15.24
CA PHE A 92 -24.68 7.94 -16.41
C PHE A 92 -25.89 7.11 -16.75
N ASN A 93 -26.53 7.40 -17.90
CA ASN A 93 -27.75 6.75 -18.34
C ASN A 93 -27.46 5.38 -18.98
N LEU A 94 -28.23 4.38 -18.60
CA LEU A 94 -28.28 3.06 -19.24
C LEU A 94 -29.41 3.08 -20.25
N SER A 95 -29.12 3.59 -21.46
CA SER A 95 -30.13 4.01 -22.45
C SER A 95 -30.85 2.87 -23.11
N ASN A 96 -30.23 1.68 -23.21
CA ASN A 96 -30.80 0.51 -23.86
C ASN A 96 -31.04 -0.61 -22.86
N ALA A 97 -32.18 -1.27 -23.00
CA ALA A 97 -32.46 -2.48 -22.24
C ALA A 97 -31.52 -3.62 -22.59
N ALA A 98 -31.29 -4.52 -21.66
CA ALA A 98 -30.50 -5.74 -21.82
C ALA A 98 -29.06 -5.52 -22.34
N THR A 99 -28.47 -4.36 -22.03
CA THR A 99 -27.14 -3.97 -22.51
C THR A 99 -26.20 -3.72 -21.36
N TYR A 100 -24.95 -4.21 -21.47
CA TYR A 100 -23.86 -3.92 -20.56
C TYR A 100 -23.18 -2.62 -20.95
N TYR A 101 -23.04 -1.73 -20.00
CA TYR A 101 -22.36 -0.45 -20.15
C TYR A 101 -21.15 -0.38 -19.25
N THR A 102 -19.98 -0.09 -19.78
CA THR A 102 -18.89 0.46 -18.98
C THR A 102 -19.29 1.87 -18.59
N ILE A 103 -19.18 2.19 -17.31
CA ILE A 103 -19.53 3.52 -16.82
C ILE A 103 -18.41 4.49 -17.19
N THR A 104 -18.49 5.03 -18.40
CA THR A 104 -17.49 5.95 -18.98
C THR A 104 -17.76 7.41 -18.67
N GLY A 105 -18.69 7.69 -17.74
CA GLY A 105 -18.98 9.05 -17.30
C GLY A 105 -17.74 9.75 -16.74
N THR A 106 -17.86 11.03 -16.46
CA THR A 106 -16.74 11.79 -15.93
C THR A 106 -16.42 11.35 -14.51
N TRP A 107 -15.33 10.62 -14.35
CA TRP A 107 -14.77 10.24 -13.06
C TRP A 107 -13.78 11.29 -12.57
N GLN A 108 -13.85 11.61 -11.30
CA GLN A 108 -12.93 12.54 -10.66
C GLN A 108 -12.34 11.90 -9.41
N GLU A 109 -11.02 12.07 -9.22
CA GLU A 109 -10.38 11.66 -7.97
C GLU A 109 -10.90 12.54 -6.82
N SER A 110 -11.31 11.90 -5.73
CA SER A 110 -11.89 12.60 -4.57
C SER A 110 -10.79 13.18 -3.69
N THR A 111 -10.05 14.16 -4.21
CA THR A 111 -8.97 14.86 -3.49
C THR A 111 -9.36 16.26 -3.03
N ALA A 112 -10.53 16.75 -3.44
CA ALA A 112 -10.92 18.14 -3.25
C ALA A 112 -11.18 18.50 -1.77
N SER A 113 -10.73 19.68 -1.39
CA SER A 113 -11.11 20.33 -0.14
C SER A 113 -12.64 20.47 -0.07
N GLY A 114 -13.25 19.97 0.98
CA GLY A 114 -14.70 20.01 1.19
C GLY A 114 -15.32 18.66 1.52
N TYR A 115 -14.74 17.57 1.01
CA TYR A 115 -15.21 16.23 1.32
C TYR A 115 -14.33 15.46 2.32
N ASN A 116 -13.25 16.06 2.82
CA ASN A 116 -12.23 15.41 3.66
C ASN A 116 -11.77 14.05 3.11
N SER A 117 -11.84 13.89 1.79
CA SER A 117 -11.39 12.69 1.10
C SER A 117 -9.93 12.87 0.75
N GLY A 118 -9.08 12.24 1.52
CA GLY A 118 -7.65 12.19 1.24
C GLY A 118 -7.29 11.05 0.29
N LYS A 119 -6.06 11.11 -0.22
CA LYS A 119 -5.39 9.97 -0.83
C LYS A 119 -4.11 9.64 -0.08
N LEU A 120 -3.68 8.42 -0.19
CA LEU A 120 -2.38 7.96 0.32
C LEU A 120 -1.55 7.46 -0.87
N GLY A 121 -0.34 7.97 -0.99
CA GLY A 121 0.60 7.52 -2.02
C GLY A 121 0.16 7.79 -3.46
N SER A 122 0.43 6.85 -4.35
CA SER A 122 0.11 6.94 -5.77
C SER A 122 -1.40 6.82 -6.02
N SER A 123 -1.85 7.32 -7.18
CA SER A 123 -3.25 7.23 -7.61
C SER A 123 -3.41 6.21 -8.73
N MET A 124 -4.62 5.65 -8.86
CA MET A 124 -5.04 5.05 -10.12
C MET A 124 -5.01 6.09 -11.23
N THR A 125 -4.80 5.67 -12.46
CA THR A 125 -5.02 6.49 -13.65
C THR A 125 -6.35 6.10 -14.26
N GLU A 126 -7.21 7.07 -14.51
CA GLU A 126 -8.54 6.83 -15.10
C GLU A 126 -8.60 7.39 -16.52
N SER A 127 -9.18 6.62 -17.43
CA SER A 127 -9.50 7.04 -18.80
C SER A 127 -10.71 6.29 -19.31
N SER A 128 -11.78 7.02 -19.60
CA SER A 128 -13.03 6.47 -20.17
C SER A 128 -13.61 5.31 -19.36
N GLY A 129 -13.62 5.43 -18.03
CA GLY A 129 -14.13 4.42 -17.11
C GLY A 129 -13.19 3.25 -16.84
N VAL A 130 -11.97 3.29 -17.37
CA VAL A 130 -10.95 2.27 -17.16
C VAL A 130 -9.91 2.78 -16.16
N PHE A 131 -9.75 2.07 -15.05
CA PHE A 131 -8.79 2.38 -13.99
C PHE A 131 -7.56 1.51 -14.14
N THR A 132 -6.40 2.14 -14.30
CA THR A 132 -5.09 1.47 -14.40
C THR A 132 -4.34 1.59 -13.09
N PHE A 133 -3.79 0.48 -12.61
CA PHE A 133 -3.04 0.41 -11.36
C PHE A 133 -1.65 1.06 -11.49
N PRO A 134 -1.18 1.80 -10.48
CA PRO A 134 0.14 2.41 -10.48
C PRO A 134 1.29 1.40 -10.31
N SER A 135 1.02 0.24 -9.73
CA SER A 135 2.01 -0.83 -9.48
C SER A 135 1.33 -2.18 -9.36
N THR A 136 2.10 -3.25 -9.40
CA THR A 136 1.65 -4.60 -9.02
C THR A 136 1.38 -4.68 -7.53
N GLY A 137 0.65 -5.70 -7.08
CA GLY A 137 0.31 -5.92 -5.67
C GLY A 137 -1.11 -6.41 -5.47
N ILE A 138 -1.46 -6.67 -4.23
CA ILE A 138 -2.81 -7.09 -3.82
C ILE A 138 -3.65 -5.86 -3.53
N TYR A 139 -4.75 -5.72 -4.25
CA TYR A 139 -5.66 -4.60 -4.13
C TYR A 139 -7.02 -5.01 -3.59
N TYR A 140 -7.55 -4.24 -2.65
CA TYR A 140 -8.94 -4.27 -2.24
C TYR A 140 -9.69 -3.15 -2.92
N ILE A 141 -10.75 -3.50 -3.64
CA ILE A 141 -11.56 -2.62 -4.46
C ILE A 141 -12.96 -2.60 -3.89
N VAL A 142 -13.49 -1.41 -3.60
CA VAL A 142 -14.88 -1.23 -3.15
C VAL A 142 -15.60 -0.34 -4.16
N TYR A 143 -16.73 -0.82 -4.66
CA TYR A 143 -17.59 -0.07 -5.54
C TYR A 143 -18.94 0.19 -4.86
N ASP A 144 -19.21 1.45 -4.57
CA ASP A 144 -20.50 1.93 -4.10
C ASP A 144 -21.23 2.53 -5.30
N CYS A 145 -22.29 1.89 -5.73
CA CYS A 145 -23.09 2.29 -6.88
C CYS A 145 -24.45 2.78 -6.42
N LEU A 146 -24.73 4.05 -6.59
CA LEU A 146 -26.07 4.61 -6.40
C LEU A 146 -26.81 4.52 -7.74
N THR A 147 -27.81 3.67 -7.79
CA THR A 147 -28.67 3.48 -8.95
C THR A 147 -29.97 4.26 -8.79
N GLY A 148 -30.49 4.77 -9.90
CA GLY A 148 -31.79 5.41 -9.94
C GLY A 148 -32.60 4.94 -11.14
N THR A 149 -33.92 5.08 -11.04
CA THR A 149 -34.84 4.69 -12.10
C THR A 149 -35.85 5.82 -12.36
N SER A 150 -36.24 5.97 -13.61
CA SER A 150 -37.32 6.88 -14.04
C SER A 150 -38.62 6.13 -14.33
N ASN A 151 -38.61 4.81 -14.32
CA ASN A 151 -39.80 3.94 -14.55
C ASN A 151 -39.94 2.95 -13.42
N ASP A 152 -41.11 2.34 -13.30
CA ASP A 152 -41.44 1.39 -12.23
C ASP A 152 -40.84 0.00 -12.48
N GLN A 153 -40.54 -0.72 -11.39
CA GLN A 153 -40.13 -2.13 -11.36
C GLN A 153 -38.87 -2.46 -12.21
N LEU A 154 -37.91 -1.58 -12.20
CA LEU A 154 -36.64 -1.80 -12.94
C LEU A 154 -35.61 -2.53 -12.11
N ASN A 155 -34.94 -3.46 -12.75
CA ASN A 155 -33.78 -4.19 -12.20
C ASN A 155 -32.50 -3.72 -12.87
N MET A 156 -31.53 -3.45 -12.04
CA MET A 156 -30.18 -3.10 -12.46
C MET A 156 -29.15 -4.02 -11.81
N TRP A 157 -28.07 -4.25 -12.52
CA TRP A 157 -26.89 -4.92 -11.99
C TRP A 157 -25.66 -4.03 -12.13
N SER A 158 -24.84 -4.03 -11.12
CA SER A 158 -23.54 -3.37 -11.13
C SER A 158 -22.42 -4.41 -11.01
N TYR A 159 -21.29 -4.16 -11.65
CA TYR A 159 -20.19 -5.10 -11.79
C TYR A 159 -18.86 -4.42 -11.52
N ILE A 160 -17.96 -5.12 -10.82
CA ILE A 160 -16.53 -4.87 -10.86
C ILE A 160 -15.95 -5.86 -11.86
N THR A 161 -15.24 -5.36 -12.85
CA THR A 161 -14.70 -6.15 -13.95
C THR A 161 -13.20 -5.91 -14.09
N VAL A 162 -12.45 -6.95 -14.44
CA VAL A 162 -11.01 -6.85 -14.70
C VAL A 162 -10.69 -7.31 -16.12
N GLY A 163 -9.73 -6.63 -16.74
CA GLY A 163 -9.27 -6.98 -18.09
C GLY A 163 -8.27 -5.97 -18.63
N SER A 164 -7.78 -6.21 -19.84
CA SER A 164 -6.87 -5.30 -20.56
C SER A 164 -7.58 -4.05 -21.08
N ASP A 165 -8.85 -4.19 -21.40
CA ASP A 165 -9.72 -3.16 -21.97
C ASP A 165 -11.16 -3.33 -21.47
N ASN A 166 -12.03 -2.42 -21.86
CA ASN A 166 -13.43 -2.40 -21.43
C ASN A 166 -14.33 -3.44 -22.14
N THR A 167 -13.80 -4.33 -22.94
CA THR A 167 -14.54 -5.42 -23.59
C THR A 167 -14.53 -6.70 -22.76
N SER A 168 -13.61 -6.83 -21.80
CA SER A 168 -13.50 -8.01 -20.93
C SER A 168 -14.79 -8.29 -20.18
N THR A 169 -15.12 -9.56 -20.02
CA THR A 169 -16.27 -10.07 -19.27
C THR A 169 -15.87 -10.78 -17.98
N ASN A 170 -14.65 -10.59 -17.52
CA ASN A 170 -14.19 -11.19 -16.27
C ASN A 170 -14.76 -10.43 -15.07
N TYR A 171 -15.94 -10.83 -14.64
CA TYR A 171 -16.63 -10.23 -13.51
C TYR A 171 -16.02 -10.73 -12.20
N MET A 172 -15.52 -9.80 -11.38
CA MET A 172 -15.00 -10.10 -10.03
C MET A 172 -16.09 -10.04 -8.99
N SER A 173 -17.07 -9.16 -9.16
CA SER A 173 -18.18 -8.98 -8.26
C SER A 173 -19.39 -8.45 -9.02
N VAL A 174 -20.58 -8.88 -8.62
CA VAL A 174 -21.85 -8.43 -9.19
C VAL A 174 -22.89 -8.29 -8.08
N MET A 175 -23.63 -7.18 -8.14
CA MET A 175 -24.77 -6.93 -7.26
C MET A 175 -25.94 -6.40 -8.06
N ALA A 176 -27.13 -6.75 -7.63
CA ALA A 176 -28.39 -6.31 -8.24
C ALA A 176 -29.13 -5.32 -7.32
N SER A 177 -29.80 -4.39 -7.93
CA SER A 177 -30.78 -3.50 -7.28
C SER A 177 -32.07 -3.47 -8.08
N SER A 178 -33.15 -3.20 -7.42
CA SER A 178 -34.48 -2.98 -8.04
C SER A 178 -35.11 -1.72 -7.44
N GLY A 179 -35.93 -1.05 -8.19
CA GLY A 179 -36.60 0.15 -7.69
C GLY A 179 -37.78 0.56 -8.57
N ASP A 180 -38.61 1.39 -8.00
CA ASP A 180 -39.72 2.04 -8.67
C ASP A 180 -39.34 3.46 -9.10
N SER A 181 -40.15 4.08 -9.94
CA SER A 181 -39.91 5.42 -10.47
C SER A 181 -39.57 6.45 -9.36
N GLY A 182 -38.49 7.17 -9.58
CA GLY A 182 -38.01 8.17 -8.63
C GLY A 182 -37.27 7.63 -7.42
N THR A 183 -37.11 6.30 -7.29
CA THR A 183 -36.35 5.72 -6.19
C THR A 183 -34.85 5.64 -6.52
N MET A 184 -34.05 5.68 -5.47
CA MET A 184 -32.62 5.48 -5.55
C MET A 184 -32.21 4.36 -4.60
N ASN A 185 -31.36 3.46 -5.06
CA ASN A 185 -30.82 2.36 -4.27
C ASN A 185 -29.31 2.34 -4.34
N THR A 186 -28.66 2.16 -3.21
CA THR A 186 -27.21 1.98 -3.15
C THR A 186 -26.90 0.50 -3.03
N VAL A 187 -26.03 0.02 -3.90
CA VAL A 187 -25.39 -1.29 -3.77
C VAL A 187 -23.91 -1.10 -3.56
N THR A 188 -23.38 -1.80 -2.57
CA THR A 188 -21.95 -1.82 -2.26
C THR A 188 -21.43 -3.22 -2.45
N HIS A 189 -20.37 -3.35 -3.22
CA HIS A 189 -19.69 -4.62 -3.40
C HIS A 189 -18.20 -4.44 -3.55
N SER A 190 -17.45 -5.50 -3.32
CA SER A 190 -16.00 -5.44 -3.29
C SER A 190 -15.35 -6.64 -3.96
N ALA A 191 -14.07 -6.50 -4.26
CA ALA A 191 -13.24 -7.54 -4.80
C ALA A 191 -11.82 -7.44 -4.26
N LEU A 192 -11.14 -8.58 -4.16
CA LEU A 192 -9.70 -8.67 -4.01
C LEU A 192 -9.09 -9.04 -5.35
N LEU A 193 -8.07 -8.32 -5.76
CA LEU A 193 -7.35 -8.56 -7.02
C LEU A 193 -5.85 -8.61 -6.76
N ASP A 194 -5.23 -9.70 -7.17
CA ASP A 194 -3.78 -9.80 -7.29
C ASP A 194 -3.36 -9.25 -8.66
N VAL A 195 -2.76 -8.06 -8.66
CA VAL A 195 -2.28 -7.38 -9.85
C VAL A 195 -0.84 -7.75 -10.10
N THR A 196 -0.63 -8.70 -10.99
CA THR A 196 0.70 -9.14 -11.43
C THR A 196 1.19 -8.42 -12.70
N ASN A 197 0.27 -7.78 -13.44
CA ASN A 197 0.57 -7.02 -14.65
C ASN A 197 -0.39 -5.85 -14.85
N THR A 198 0.09 -4.63 -14.64
CA THR A 198 -0.71 -3.40 -14.74
C THR A 198 -1.14 -3.04 -16.17
N SER A 199 -0.52 -3.63 -17.20
CA SER A 199 -0.90 -3.38 -18.59
C SER A 199 -2.13 -4.19 -19.00
N THR A 200 -2.30 -5.39 -18.46
CA THR A 200 -3.38 -6.32 -18.83
C THR A 200 -4.45 -6.48 -17.77
N GLN A 201 -4.15 -6.11 -16.53
CA GLN A 201 -5.11 -6.15 -15.43
C GLN A 201 -5.49 -4.73 -15.04
N LYS A 202 -6.56 -4.23 -15.63
CA LYS A 202 -7.19 -2.94 -15.32
C LYS A 202 -8.58 -3.20 -14.78
N VAL A 203 -9.11 -2.26 -14.02
CA VAL A 203 -10.45 -2.35 -13.46
C VAL A 203 -11.37 -1.38 -14.19
N PHE A 204 -12.57 -1.82 -14.45
CA PHE A 204 -13.66 -0.97 -14.88
C PHE A 204 -14.96 -1.43 -14.24
N VAL A 205 -15.85 -0.48 -14.01
CA VAL A 205 -17.15 -0.74 -13.43
C VAL A 205 -18.21 -0.70 -14.51
N ARG A 206 -19.15 -1.62 -14.42
CA ARG A 206 -20.24 -1.75 -15.40
C ARG A 206 -21.60 -1.65 -14.74
N GLY A 207 -22.54 -1.18 -15.54
CA GLY A 207 -23.96 -1.27 -15.26
C GLY A 207 -24.67 -2.10 -16.33
N TYR A 208 -25.70 -2.80 -15.94
CA TYR A 208 -26.66 -3.45 -16.83
C TYR A 208 -28.05 -3.12 -16.33
N ALA A 209 -28.95 -2.80 -17.23
CA ALA A 209 -30.35 -2.58 -16.92
C ALA A 209 -31.23 -3.52 -17.73
N ALA A 210 -32.23 -4.12 -17.11
CA ALA A 210 -33.19 -4.98 -17.80
C ALA A 210 -34.11 -4.18 -18.72
N SER A 211 -34.31 -2.90 -18.43
CA SER A 211 -35.21 -1.99 -19.18
C SER A 211 -34.57 -0.59 -19.31
N THR A 212 -35.15 0.24 -20.15
CA THR A 212 -34.76 1.65 -20.28
C THR A 212 -35.19 2.47 -19.10
N GLY A 213 -34.55 3.62 -18.87
CA GLY A 213 -34.89 4.53 -17.78
C GLY A 213 -34.08 4.30 -16.51
N CYS A 214 -33.08 3.45 -16.53
CA CYS A 214 -32.13 3.26 -15.46
C CYS A 214 -30.90 4.16 -15.64
N TYR A 215 -30.32 4.60 -14.54
CA TYR A 215 -29.08 5.35 -14.54
C TYR A 215 -28.24 5.07 -13.30
N VAL A 216 -26.94 5.25 -13.44
CA VAL A 216 -26.01 5.31 -12.31
C VAL A 216 -25.89 6.78 -11.91
N SER A 217 -26.18 7.07 -10.64
CA SER A 217 -26.22 8.45 -10.17
C SER A 217 -24.84 8.97 -9.78
N GLY A 218 -24.44 10.04 -10.41
CA GLY A 218 -23.24 10.82 -10.08
C GLY A 218 -23.58 12.26 -9.70
N ASN A 219 -22.68 12.94 -9.02
CA ASN A 219 -22.79 14.35 -8.68
C ASN A 219 -21.41 14.91 -8.40
N SER A 220 -21.13 16.11 -8.92
CA SER A 220 -19.88 16.85 -8.68
C SER A 220 -19.70 17.26 -7.22
N ASP A 221 -20.79 17.44 -6.49
CA ASP A 221 -20.79 17.95 -5.11
C ASP A 221 -20.95 16.85 -4.06
N GLY A 222 -21.09 15.60 -4.47
CA GLY A 222 -21.32 14.49 -3.54
C GLY A 222 -20.84 13.16 -4.08
N ASN A 223 -20.11 12.44 -3.30
CA ASN A 223 -19.60 11.09 -3.60
C ASN A 223 -20.75 10.05 -3.63
N ARG A 224 -21.68 10.15 -4.60
CA ARG A 224 -22.83 9.26 -4.74
C ARG A 224 -22.38 7.89 -5.22
N THR A 225 -21.94 7.79 -6.47
CA THR A 225 -21.32 6.58 -7.00
C THR A 225 -19.81 6.76 -6.96
N ARG A 226 -19.11 5.79 -6.36
CA ARG A 226 -17.67 5.90 -6.12
C ARG A 226 -17.00 4.54 -6.15
N VAL A 227 -15.73 4.54 -6.51
CA VAL A 227 -14.85 3.38 -6.42
C VAL A 227 -13.64 3.74 -5.56
N THR A 228 -13.32 2.86 -4.62
CA THR A 228 -12.17 3.02 -3.71
C THR A 228 -11.19 1.89 -3.99
N PHE A 229 -9.91 2.25 -4.09
CA PHE A 229 -8.81 1.32 -4.29
C PHE A 229 -7.86 1.42 -3.11
N ILE A 230 -7.48 0.28 -2.55
CA ILE A 230 -6.54 0.18 -1.44
C ILE A 230 -5.53 -0.91 -1.79
N ARG A 231 -4.25 -0.58 -1.83
CA ARG A 231 -3.17 -1.56 -1.99
C ARG A 231 -2.81 -2.12 -0.64
N LEU A 232 -3.01 -3.41 -0.46
CA LEU A 232 -2.78 -4.10 0.80
C LEU A 232 -1.32 -4.54 0.98
N GLY A 233 -0.62 -4.82 -0.12
CA GLY A 233 0.76 -5.30 -0.09
C GLY A 233 1.28 -5.72 -1.46
N ASP A 234 2.45 -6.35 -1.46
CA ASP A 234 3.07 -6.93 -2.66
C ASP A 234 2.41 -8.26 -3.04
N THR A 235 2.59 -8.68 -4.31
CA THR A 235 2.18 -9.99 -4.83
C THR A 235 3.10 -11.08 -4.33
#